data_71bbb0d35d20977cbb6404f985b6b200
#
_entry.id   71bbb0d35d20977cbb6404f985b6b200
#
_cell.length_a   1.000
_cell.length_b   1.000
_cell.length_c   1.000
_cell.angle_alpha   90.00
_cell.angle_beta   90.00
_cell.angle_gamma   90.00
#
_symmetry.space_group_name_H-M   'P 1'
#
loop_
_entity.id
_entity.type
_entity.pdbx_description
1 polymer ?
#
loop_
_entity_poly.entity_id
_entity_poly.type
_entity_poly.pdbx_seq_one_letter_code
_entity_poly.pdbx_strand_id
1 'polypeptide(L)'
;MNILYDYQAFMMQTHGGVSKCFAELIAHLPPYISYQVGIKESNNLYLKDKKLVPNLQSCKLTLNNFLVPFSFKGKGTIFNWINQKYPQFPSSININKNYCIELIKSQKFDIFHPTFFDLYYLDYIGKKPFVLTV
;
A
#
# COMPACT_ATOMS: atom_id res chain seq x y z
N MET A 1 -8.24 -20.14 -4.57
CA MET A 1 -7.96 -19.36 -3.34
C MET A 1 -7.53 -17.97 -3.75
N ASN A 2 -8.14 -16.93 -3.17
CA ASN A 2 -7.84 -15.54 -3.48
C ASN A 2 -7.25 -14.83 -2.24
N ILE A 3 -6.05 -14.27 -2.36
CA ILE A 3 -5.34 -13.58 -1.29
C ILE A 3 -5.41 -12.08 -1.50
N LEU A 4 -5.85 -11.33 -0.49
CA LEU A 4 -5.81 -9.88 -0.48
C LEU A 4 -4.59 -9.41 0.33
N TYR A 5 -3.63 -8.79 -0.34
CA TYR A 5 -2.51 -8.10 0.30
C TYR A 5 -2.86 -6.62 0.49
N ASP A 6 -2.40 -6.03 1.58
CA ASP A 6 -2.59 -4.60 1.79
C ASP A 6 -1.49 -3.75 1.11
N TYR A 7 -1.59 -2.44 1.28
CA TYR A 7 -0.73 -1.45 0.61
C TYR A 7 0.53 -1.06 1.40
N GLN A 8 0.62 -1.40 2.70
CA GLN A 8 1.53 -0.75 3.63
C GLN A 8 3.01 -0.86 3.20
N ALA A 9 3.53 -2.06 2.97
CA ALA A 9 4.94 -2.28 2.59
C ALA A 9 5.32 -1.54 1.30
N PHE A 10 4.37 -1.38 0.38
CA PHE A 10 4.59 -0.76 -0.92
C PHE A 10 4.48 0.78 -0.91
N MET A 11 4.05 1.35 0.22
CA MET A 11 3.96 2.80 0.44
C MET A 11 5.10 3.36 1.28
N MET A 12 5.77 2.51 2.08
CA MET A 12 6.81 2.97 2.99
C MET A 12 8.06 3.47 2.27
N GLN A 13 8.45 2.80 1.21
CA GLN A 13 9.69 3.08 0.48
C GLN A 13 9.50 2.82 -1.02
N THR A 14 10.22 3.59 -1.85
CA THR A 14 10.31 3.35 -3.29
C THR A 14 10.94 1.98 -3.59
N HIS A 15 11.89 1.56 -2.75
CA HIS A 15 12.52 0.24 -2.75
C HIS A 15 12.95 -0.09 -1.31
N GLY A 16 12.84 -1.36 -0.92
CA GLY A 16 13.21 -1.80 0.43
C GLY A 16 13.04 -3.31 0.60
N GLY A 17 13.66 -3.87 1.64
CA GLY A 17 13.66 -5.31 1.89
C GLY A 17 12.26 -5.89 2.07
N VAL A 18 11.40 -5.24 2.85
CA VAL A 18 10.04 -5.72 3.13
C VAL A 18 9.20 -5.73 1.85
N SER A 19 9.18 -4.63 1.10
CA SER A 19 8.43 -4.56 -0.16
C SER A 19 8.97 -5.52 -1.23
N LYS A 20 10.29 -5.77 -1.24
CA LYS A 20 10.90 -6.79 -2.10
C LYS A 20 10.41 -8.18 -1.73
N CYS A 21 10.43 -8.52 -0.45
CA CYS A 21 9.98 -9.82 0.04
C CYS A 21 8.54 -10.11 -0.38
N PHE A 22 7.61 -9.17 -0.16
CA PHE A 22 6.23 -9.35 -0.58
C PHE A 22 6.05 -9.37 -2.10
N ALA A 23 6.80 -8.56 -2.84
CA ALA A 23 6.76 -8.59 -4.31
C ALA A 23 7.25 -9.93 -4.88
N GLU A 24 8.31 -10.51 -4.31
CA GLU A 24 8.77 -11.85 -4.68
C GLU A 24 7.76 -12.92 -4.30
N LEU A 25 7.21 -12.86 -3.09
CA LEU A 25 6.17 -13.80 -2.64
C LEU A 25 4.99 -13.82 -3.61
N ILE A 26 4.46 -12.64 -3.97
CA ILE A 26 3.32 -12.51 -4.88
C ILE A 26 3.68 -13.01 -6.29
N ALA A 27 4.86 -12.65 -6.80
CA ALA A 27 5.31 -13.05 -8.13
C ALA A 27 5.50 -14.55 -8.30
N HIS A 28 5.75 -15.28 -7.22
CA HIS A 28 5.98 -16.73 -7.20
C HIS A 28 4.77 -17.54 -6.69
N LEU A 29 3.60 -16.92 -6.55
CA LEU A 29 2.40 -17.65 -6.22
C LEU A 29 2.07 -18.67 -7.32
N PRO A 30 1.64 -19.90 -6.95
CA PRO A 30 1.20 -20.88 -7.91
C PRO A 30 0.03 -20.37 -8.77
N PRO A 31 -0.10 -20.80 -10.04
CA PRO A 31 -1.13 -20.30 -10.97
C PRO A 31 -2.59 -20.48 -10.49
N TYR A 32 -2.83 -21.44 -9.61
CA TYR A 32 -4.15 -21.71 -9.03
C TYR A 32 -4.51 -20.81 -7.84
N ILE A 33 -3.57 -19.95 -7.40
CA ILE A 33 -3.80 -18.92 -6.37
C ILE A 33 -3.90 -17.57 -7.06
N SER A 34 -5.06 -16.94 -6.94
CA SER A 34 -5.25 -15.56 -7.35
C SER A 34 -4.90 -14.61 -6.21
N TYR A 35 -4.51 -13.40 -6.57
CA TYR A 35 -4.22 -12.38 -5.59
C TYR A 35 -4.73 -11.01 -6.03
N GLN A 36 -4.89 -10.13 -5.05
CA GLN A 36 -5.14 -8.70 -5.25
C GLN A 36 -4.31 -7.91 -4.24
N VAL A 37 -3.79 -6.77 -4.66
CA VAL A 37 -3.11 -5.83 -3.77
C VAL A 37 -4.00 -4.61 -3.58
N GLY A 38 -4.27 -4.24 -2.34
CA GLY A 38 -5.13 -3.12 -1.96
C GLY A 38 -4.48 -1.76 -2.18
N ILE A 39 -3.94 -1.51 -3.38
CA ILE A 39 -3.18 -0.33 -3.72
C ILE A 39 -3.61 0.24 -5.08
N LYS A 40 -3.77 1.55 -5.16
CA LYS A 40 -4.05 2.30 -6.41
C LYS A 40 -2.86 3.13 -6.86
N GLU A 41 -2.15 3.73 -5.91
CA GLU A 41 -1.03 4.63 -6.18
C GLU A 41 0.22 4.18 -5.46
N SER A 42 1.34 4.03 -6.16
CA SER A 42 2.63 3.75 -5.56
C SER A 42 3.78 4.13 -6.48
N ASN A 43 4.89 4.52 -5.86
CA ASN A 43 6.18 4.68 -6.53
C ASN A 43 7.12 3.50 -6.29
N ASN A 44 6.62 2.41 -5.69
CA ASN A 44 7.43 1.23 -5.42
C ASN A 44 7.87 0.55 -6.73
N LEU A 45 9.19 0.36 -6.87
CA LEU A 45 9.80 -0.17 -8.08
C LEU A 45 9.42 -1.64 -8.30
N TYR A 46 9.37 -2.45 -7.25
CA TYR A 46 9.07 -3.89 -7.39
C TYR A 46 7.66 -4.16 -7.90
N LEU A 47 6.67 -3.34 -7.51
CA LEU A 47 5.32 -3.45 -8.07
C LEU A 47 5.28 -3.12 -9.56
N LYS A 48 6.06 -2.11 -9.98
CA LYS A 48 6.13 -1.67 -11.37
C LYS A 48 6.89 -2.66 -12.24
N ASP A 49 8.08 -3.06 -11.82
CA ASP A 49 8.96 -3.95 -12.58
C ASP A 49 8.32 -5.33 -12.80
N LYS A 50 7.68 -5.87 -11.78
CA LYS A 50 6.99 -7.17 -11.85
C LYS A 50 5.55 -7.09 -12.36
N LYS A 51 5.04 -5.88 -12.62
CA LYS A 51 3.65 -5.63 -13.09
C LYS A 51 2.60 -6.30 -12.21
N LEU A 52 2.80 -6.31 -10.89
CA LEU A 52 1.94 -7.02 -9.94
C LEU A 52 0.57 -6.38 -9.75
N VAL A 53 0.42 -5.10 -10.09
CA VAL A 53 -0.83 -4.35 -9.95
C VAL A 53 -1.20 -3.75 -11.31
N PRO A 54 -2.30 -4.20 -11.93
CA PRO A 54 -2.80 -3.57 -13.14
C PRO A 54 -3.18 -2.10 -12.89
N ASN A 55 -2.84 -1.21 -13.83
CA ASN A 55 -3.20 0.21 -13.78
C ASN A 55 -2.68 0.96 -12.54
N LEU A 56 -1.55 0.54 -11.97
CA LEU A 56 -0.91 1.22 -10.85
C LEU A 56 -0.54 2.65 -11.24
N GLN A 57 -1.07 3.63 -10.51
CA GLN A 57 -0.77 5.03 -10.71
C GLN A 57 0.46 5.44 -9.88
N SER A 58 1.23 6.42 -10.37
CA SER A 58 2.28 7.03 -9.57
C SER A 58 1.70 7.98 -8.52
N CYS A 59 2.30 7.99 -7.33
CA CYS A 59 1.89 8.92 -6.28
C CYS A 59 2.02 10.37 -6.75
N LYS A 60 0.95 11.15 -6.61
CA LYS A 60 0.91 12.55 -7.05
C LYS A 60 1.76 13.44 -6.16
N LEU A 61 1.64 13.31 -4.85
CA LEU A 61 2.40 14.08 -3.88
C LEU A 61 2.89 13.17 -2.74
N THR A 62 4.22 13.08 -2.61
CA THR A 62 4.88 12.37 -1.51
C THR A 62 5.91 13.28 -0.85
N LEU A 63 6.37 12.93 0.36
CA LEU A 63 7.45 13.67 1.00
C LEU A 63 8.69 13.77 0.11
N ASN A 64 8.98 12.73 -0.69
CA ASN A 64 10.14 12.69 -1.56
C ASN A 64 10.03 13.64 -2.75
N ASN A 65 8.84 13.82 -3.34
CA ASN A 65 8.62 14.73 -4.46
C ASN A 65 8.04 16.09 -4.05
N PHE A 66 7.76 16.28 -2.74
CA PHE A 66 7.35 17.56 -2.20
C PHE A 66 8.52 18.55 -2.24
N LEU A 67 8.33 19.71 -2.89
CA LEU A 67 9.33 20.76 -3.04
C LEU A 67 10.71 20.27 -3.58
N VAL A 68 10.71 19.37 -4.56
CA VAL A 68 11.93 19.00 -5.30
C VAL A 68 12.39 20.21 -6.14
N PRO A 69 13.71 20.55 -6.19
CA PRO A 69 14.85 19.79 -5.66
C PRO A 69 15.28 20.13 -4.21
N PHE A 70 14.52 20.93 -3.50
CA PHE A 70 14.93 21.43 -2.19
C PHE A 70 14.87 20.36 -1.10
N SER A 71 15.98 20.17 -0.40
CA SER A 71 16.06 19.37 0.83
C SER A 71 16.47 20.26 1.98
N PHE A 72 15.65 20.37 3.01
CA PHE A 72 15.92 21.18 4.20
C PHE A 72 15.35 20.55 5.47
N LYS A 73 15.93 20.91 6.60
CA LYS A 73 15.47 20.45 7.92
C LYS A 73 14.06 21.01 8.19
N GLY A 74 13.09 20.14 8.48
CA GLY A 74 11.69 20.53 8.67
C GLY A 74 10.77 20.31 7.46
N LYS A 75 11.29 19.86 6.32
CA LYS A 75 10.48 19.52 5.13
C LYS A 75 9.33 18.58 5.45
N GLY A 76 9.58 17.56 6.29
CA GLY A 76 8.55 16.61 6.73
C GLY A 76 7.46 17.27 7.59
N THR A 77 7.84 18.20 8.47
CA THR A 77 6.89 18.92 9.32
C THR A 77 5.95 19.79 8.48
N ILE A 78 6.50 20.50 7.49
CA ILE A 78 5.70 21.34 6.57
C ILE A 78 4.78 20.46 5.72
N PHE A 79 5.28 19.35 5.19
CA PHE A 79 4.47 18.39 4.43
C PHE A 79 3.30 17.85 5.25
N ASN A 80 3.54 17.43 6.49
CA ASN A 80 2.50 16.94 7.39
C ASN A 80 1.49 18.04 7.77
N TRP A 81 1.96 19.26 8.03
CA TRP A 81 1.10 20.39 8.32
C TRP A 81 0.16 20.74 7.15
N ILE A 82 0.67 20.74 5.91
CA ILE A 82 -0.13 20.97 4.71
C ILE A 82 -1.18 19.85 4.55
N ASN A 83 -0.78 18.59 4.71
CA ASN A 83 -1.70 17.46 4.62
C ASN A 83 -2.80 17.49 5.70
N GLN A 84 -2.51 18.01 6.88
CA GLN A 84 -3.51 18.19 7.93
C GLN A 84 -4.46 19.37 7.66
N LYS A 85 -3.91 20.48 7.19
CA LYS A 85 -4.68 21.72 6.99
C LYS A 85 -5.55 21.68 5.73
N TYR A 86 -5.14 20.93 4.73
CA TYR A 86 -5.82 20.81 3.43
C TYR A 86 -6.14 19.37 3.09
N PRO A 87 -7.10 18.73 3.81
CA PRO A 87 -7.46 17.32 3.59
C PRO A 87 -8.10 17.06 2.23
N GLN A 88 -8.43 18.06 1.46
CA GLN A 88 -8.88 17.97 0.07
C GLN A 88 -7.78 17.48 -0.90
N PHE A 89 -6.52 17.42 -0.46
CA PHE A 89 -5.45 16.71 -1.15
C PHE A 89 -5.26 15.35 -0.47
N PRO A 90 -6.06 14.33 -0.85
CA PRO A 90 -5.90 13.02 -0.24
C PRO A 90 -4.48 12.52 -0.52
N SER A 91 -3.74 12.26 0.55
CA SER A 91 -2.43 11.63 0.41
C SER A 91 -2.60 10.26 -0.25
N SER A 92 -1.65 9.82 -1.06
CA SER A 92 -1.69 8.48 -1.66
C SER A 92 -1.86 7.38 -0.60
N ILE A 93 -1.41 7.61 0.64
CA ILE A 93 -1.65 6.71 1.77
C ILE A 93 -3.15 6.60 2.08
N ASN A 94 -3.86 7.72 2.17
CA ASN A 94 -5.29 7.72 2.45
C ASN A 94 -6.11 7.12 1.31
N ILE A 95 -5.72 7.39 0.06
CA ILE A 95 -6.35 6.79 -1.13
C ILE A 95 -6.22 5.26 -1.06
N ASN A 96 -5.02 4.75 -0.80
CA ASN A 96 -4.76 3.33 -0.71
C ASN A 96 -5.43 2.68 0.50
N LYS A 97 -5.40 3.34 1.67
CA LYS A 97 -6.07 2.86 2.88
C LYS A 97 -7.57 2.70 2.65
N ASN A 98 -8.23 3.72 2.11
CA ASN A 98 -9.66 3.67 1.82
C ASN A 98 -9.99 2.59 0.79
N TYR A 99 -9.20 2.48 -0.28
CA TYR A 99 -9.38 1.43 -1.27
C TYR A 99 -9.22 0.03 -0.69
N CYS A 100 -8.19 -0.17 0.14
CA CYS A 100 -7.99 -1.46 0.79
C CYS A 100 -9.15 -1.80 1.75
N ILE A 101 -9.66 -0.82 2.50
CA ILE A 101 -10.84 -0.98 3.36
C ILE A 101 -12.08 -1.38 2.53
N GLU A 102 -12.30 -0.77 1.37
CA GLU A 102 -13.39 -1.16 0.47
C GLU A 102 -13.26 -2.61 0.01
N LEU A 103 -12.06 -3.06 -0.34
CA LEU A 103 -11.79 -4.44 -0.71
C LEU A 103 -12.03 -5.40 0.46
N ILE A 104 -11.59 -5.05 1.67
CA ILE A 104 -11.83 -5.85 2.88
C ILE A 104 -13.35 -5.97 3.13
N LYS A 105 -14.09 -4.87 3.08
CA LYS A 105 -15.55 -4.85 3.25
C LYS A 105 -16.30 -5.64 2.19
N SER A 106 -15.75 -5.74 0.98
CA SER A 106 -16.36 -6.53 -0.10
C SER A 106 -16.36 -8.03 0.20
N GLN A 107 -15.51 -8.50 1.10
CA GLN A 107 -15.34 -9.91 1.51
C GLN A 107 -15.06 -10.88 0.34
N LYS A 108 -14.59 -10.39 -0.81
CA LYS A 108 -14.33 -11.17 -2.04
C LYS A 108 -12.92 -11.75 -2.08
N PHE A 109 -12.38 -12.14 -0.94
CA PHE A 109 -11.10 -12.81 -0.77
C PHE A 109 -11.24 -13.96 0.24
N ASP A 110 -10.32 -14.89 0.23
CA ASP A 110 -10.28 -16.01 1.17
C ASP A 110 -9.40 -15.71 2.37
N ILE A 111 -8.23 -15.11 2.11
CA ILE A 111 -7.23 -14.78 3.15
C ILE A 111 -6.79 -13.32 2.97
N PHE A 112 -6.67 -12.60 4.08
CA PHE A 112 -6.04 -11.28 4.12
C PHE A 112 -4.58 -11.40 4.61
N HIS A 113 -3.66 -10.74 3.93
CA HIS A 113 -2.26 -10.73 4.32
C HIS A 113 -1.77 -9.28 4.47
N PRO A 114 -1.82 -8.71 5.70
CA PRO A 114 -1.23 -7.41 5.97
C PRO A 114 0.28 -7.47 5.74
N THR A 115 0.80 -6.45 5.12
CA THR A 115 2.22 -6.40 4.72
C THR A 115 3.08 -5.61 5.68
N PHE A 116 2.45 -4.97 6.70
CA PHE A 116 3.14 -4.22 7.75
C PHE A 116 2.29 -4.07 9.03
N PHE A 117 2.74 -3.28 10.01
CA PHE A 117 2.28 -3.29 11.40
C PHE A 117 1.01 -2.48 11.72
N ASP A 118 0.48 -1.64 10.83
CA ASP A 118 -0.78 -0.92 11.12
C ASP A 118 -1.96 -1.90 11.05
N LEU A 119 -2.63 -2.06 12.18
CA LEU A 119 -3.73 -3.03 12.37
C LEU A 119 -5.10 -2.47 11.96
N TYR A 120 -5.17 -1.42 11.14
CA TYR A 120 -6.41 -0.77 10.70
C TYR A 120 -7.47 -1.74 10.17
N TYR A 121 -7.04 -2.86 9.62
CA TYR A 121 -7.93 -3.85 9.02
C TYR A 121 -8.78 -4.61 10.03
N LEU A 122 -8.37 -4.67 11.30
CA LEU A 122 -9.11 -5.42 12.34
C LEU A 122 -10.55 -4.92 12.52
N ASP A 123 -10.79 -3.63 12.29
CA ASP A 123 -12.13 -3.04 12.39
C ASP A 123 -13.07 -3.46 11.24
N TYR A 124 -12.51 -4.02 10.16
CA TYR A 124 -13.23 -4.25 8.90
C TYR A 124 -13.22 -5.71 8.45
N ILE A 125 -12.26 -6.52 8.88
CA ILE A 125 -12.01 -7.88 8.36
C ILE A 125 -13.10 -8.88 8.75
N GLY A 126 -13.82 -8.63 9.86
CA GLY A 126 -14.87 -9.52 10.34
C GLY A 126 -14.34 -10.89 10.75
N LYS A 127 -14.89 -11.96 10.15
CA LYS A 127 -14.51 -13.35 10.44
C LYS A 127 -13.52 -13.93 9.43
N LYS A 128 -13.04 -13.14 8.48
CA LYS A 128 -12.08 -13.64 7.48
C LYS A 128 -10.71 -13.94 8.12
N PRO A 129 -10.08 -15.05 7.74
CA PRO A 129 -8.74 -15.36 8.23
C PRO A 129 -7.70 -14.37 7.68
N PHE A 130 -6.65 -14.13 8.46
CA PHE A 130 -5.50 -13.37 8.03
C PHE A 130 -4.19 -14.04 8.45
N VAL A 131 -3.13 -13.75 7.73
CA VAL A 131 -1.78 -14.27 7.95
C VAL A 131 -0.85 -13.12 8.25
N LEU A 132 -0.11 -13.19 9.35
CA LEU A 132 0.94 -12.23 9.70
C LEU A 132 2.31 -12.82 9.35
N THR A 133 3.13 -12.03 8.66
CA THR A 133 4.57 -12.31 8.50
C THR A 133 5.33 -11.51 9.56
N VAL A 134 6.08 -12.20 10.41
CA VAL A 134 6.89 -11.65 11.51
C VAL A 134 8.35 -11.94 11.27
#